data_d8cc0d9f8ac8d48d933c2e3e505fec04
#
_entry.id   d8cc0d9f8ac8d48d933c2e3e505fec04
#
_cell.length_a   1.000
_cell.length_b   1.000
_cell.length_c   1.000
_cell.angle_alpha   90.00
_cell.angle_beta   90.00
_cell.angle_gamma   90.00
#
_symmetry.space_group_name_H-M   'P 1'
#
loop_
_entity.id
_entity.type
_entity.pdbx_description
1 polymer ?
#
loop_
_entity_poly.entity_id
_entity_poly.type
_entity_poly.pdbx_seq_one_letter_code
_entity_poly.pdbx_strand_id
1 'polypeptide(L)'
;AVLGVAIAGMVMSYSSENWLKIVVGSLCLLFCGHYFFTLFVMGKKKLNPPSKYDRLLAFFWSGLSGFSSTTIHAGGGPASIYLLPLKLDKVTLIATMAVFFSVVNVFKLFPFYLLGQFDSSNLMTALILIPLAPIGVKLGVGIL
;
A
#
# COMPACT_ATOMS: atom_id res chain seq x y z
N ALA A 1 -2.29 -0.91 -9.32
CA ALA A 1 -1.38 -1.51 -8.32
C ALA A 1 -0.26 -2.32 -9.00
N VAL A 2 -0.59 -3.31 -9.84
CA VAL A 2 0.40 -4.23 -10.49
C VAL A 2 1.48 -3.47 -11.26
N LEU A 3 1.11 -2.45 -12.05
CA LEU A 3 2.08 -1.58 -12.73
C LEU A 3 3.01 -0.86 -11.73
N GLY A 4 2.47 -0.39 -10.61
CA GLY A 4 3.28 0.22 -9.56
C GLY A 4 4.28 -0.75 -8.93
N VAL A 5 3.88 -2.01 -8.72
CA VAL A 5 4.77 -3.09 -8.25
C VAL A 5 5.90 -3.37 -9.25
N ALA A 6 5.56 -3.46 -10.54
CA ALA A 6 6.55 -3.69 -11.60
C ALA A 6 7.58 -2.55 -11.70
N ILE A 7 7.11 -1.30 -11.71
CA ILE A 7 7.98 -0.10 -11.71
C ILE A 7 8.88 -0.08 -10.46
N ALA A 8 8.32 -0.39 -9.29
CA ALA A 8 9.09 -0.46 -8.04
C ALA A 8 10.21 -1.50 -8.13
N GLY A 9 9.92 -2.70 -8.64
CA GLY A 9 10.92 -3.75 -8.84
C GLY A 9 12.06 -3.30 -9.76
N MET A 10 11.74 -2.63 -10.87
CA MET A 10 12.75 -2.06 -11.77
C MET A 10 13.59 -0.97 -11.09
N VAL A 11 12.94 -0.05 -10.37
CA VAL A 11 13.62 1.02 -9.65
C VAL A 11 14.55 0.44 -8.59
N MET A 12 14.11 -0.55 -7.83
CA MET A 12 14.93 -1.19 -6.79
C MET A 12 16.17 -1.89 -7.35
N SER A 13 16.09 -2.49 -8.55
CA SER A 13 17.21 -3.18 -9.16
C SER A 13 18.34 -2.24 -9.63
N TYR A 14 18.02 -0.98 -9.91
CA TYR A 14 18.99 0.03 -10.40
C TYR A 14 19.36 1.08 -9.35
N SER A 15 18.69 1.11 -8.19
CA SER A 15 18.82 2.21 -7.22
C SER A 15 19.82 1.90 -6.13
N SER A 16 20.63 2.90 -5.77
CA SER A 16 21.46 2.87 -4.57
C SER A 16 20.59 3.02 -3.31
N GLU A 17 21.09 2.52 -2.19
CA GLU A 17 20.40 2.60 -0.88
C GLU A 17 20.03 4.04 -0.49
N ASN A 18 20.92 5.01 -0.78
CA ASN A 18 20.68 6.41 -0.48
C ASN A 18 19.54 7.01 -1.32
N TRP A 19 19.44 6.61 -2.59
CA TRP A 19 18.37 7.06 -3.47
C TRP A 19 17.00 6.53 -2.99
N LEU A 20 16.96 5.28 -2.57
CA LEU A 20 15.74 4.68 -1.98
C LEU A 20 15.28 5.44 -0.73
N LYS A 21 16.22 5.82 0.17
CA LYS A 21 15.90 6.62 1.37
C LYS A 21 15.27 7.98 1.01
N ILE A 22 15.79 8.65 -0.03
CA ILE A 22 15.24 9.94 -0.50
C ILE A 22 13.83 9.75 -1.08
N VAL A 23 13.62 8.74 -1.91
CA VAL A 23 12.29 8.43 -2.48
C VAL A 23 11.27 8.13 -1.38
N VAL A 24 11.66 7.30 -0.42
CA VAL A 24 10.84 6.96 0.76
C VAL A 24 10.47 8.21 1.55
N GLY A 25 11.46 9.02 1.93
CA GLY A 25 11.23 10.26 2.68
C GLY A 25 10.33 11.23 1.94
N SER A 26 10.54 11.40 0.63
CA SER A 26 9.69 12.26 -0.22
C SER A 26 8.25 11.76 -0.27
N LEU A 27 8.03 10.46 -0.45
CA LEU A 27 6.69 9.87 -0.45
C LEU A 27 5.98 10.06 0.89
N CYS A 28 6.68 9.83 2.01
CA CYS A 28 6.14 10.05 3.35
C CYS A 28 5.72 11.51 3.54
N LEU A 29 6.56 12.48 3.16
CA LEU A 29 6.24 13.90 3.26
C LEU A 29 5.06 14.29 2.37
N LEU A 30 4.98 13.77 1.14
CA LEU A 30 3.85 14.01 0.24
C LEU A 30 2.54 13.45 0.82
N PHE A 31 2.57 12.25 1.40
CA PHE A 31 1.37 11.66 2.01
C PHE A 31 0.93 12.42 3.25
N CYS A 32 1.86 12.76 4.14
CA CYS A 32 1.55 13.59 5.31
C CYS A 32 1.01 14.94 4.89
N GLY A 33 1.67 15.62 3.96
CA GLY A 33 1.23 16.93 3.45
C GLY A 33 -0.16 16.85 2.82
N HIS A 34 -0.42 15.85 1.97
CA HIS A 34 -1.74 15.65 1.37
C HIS A 34 -2.81 15.35 2.43
N TYR A 35 -2.50 14.51 3.42
CA TYR A 35 -3.42 14.19 4.51
C TYR A 35 -3.78 15.42 5.35
N PHE A 36 -2.79 16.18 5.77
CA PHE A 36 -3.02 17.43 6.52
C PHE A 36 -3.76 18.47 5.68
N PHE A 37 -3.39 18.64 4.42
CA PHE A 37 -4.09 19.56 3.51
C PHE A 37 -5.56 19.18 3.36
N THR A 38 -5.87 17.89 3.21
CA THR A 38 -7.24 17.40 3.09
C THR A 38 -8.03 17.63 4.39
N LEU A 39 -7.41 17.39 5.55
CA LEU A 39 -8.05 17.64 6.84
C LEU A 39 -8.38 19.11 7.08
N PHE A 40 -7.44 20.01 6.78
CA PHE A 40 -7.58 21.43 7.11
C PHE A 40 -8.30 22.23 6.04
N VAL A 41 -8.17 21.89 4.76
CA VAL A 41 -8.66 22.71 3.64
C VAL A 41 -9.95 22.16 3.03
N MET A 42 -10.10 20.84 2.90
CA MET A 42 -11.22 20.28 2.15
C MET A 42 -12.50 20.07 2.95
N GLY A 43 -12.48 20.12 4.27
CA GLY A 43 -13.70 19.89 5.06
C GLY A 43 -14.49 18.63 4.62
N LYS A 44 -15.75 18.54 5.03
CA LYS A 44 -16.64 17.42 4.64
C LYS A 44 -17.16 17.61 3.21
N LYS A 45 -16.36 17.29 2.21
CA LYS A 45 -16.85 17.30 0.82
C LYS A 45 -17.95 16.26 0.63
N LYS A 46 -19.12 16.68 0.12
CA LYS A 46 -20.20 15.77 -0.29
C LYS A 46 -19.68 14.88 -1.41
N LEU A 47 -19.86 13.56 -1.27
CA LEU A 47 -19.54 12.60 -2.31
C LEU A 47 -20.50 12.78 -3.48
N ASN A 48 -19.96 13.17 -4.63
CA ASN A 48 -20.67 13.07 -5.90
C ASN A 48 -20.56 11.62 -6.43
N PRO A 49 -21.52 11.17 -7.26
CA PRO A 49 -21.43 9.85 -7.87
C PRO A 49 -20.12 9.70 -8.68
N PRO A 50 -19.56 8.48 -8.77
CA PRO A 50 -18.26 8.24 -9.38
C PRO A 50 -18.22 8.72 -10.84
N SER A 51 -17.32 9.63 -11.15
CA SER A 51 -17.07 10.19 -12.49
C SER A 51 -15.99 9.40 -13.22
N LYS A 52 -15.82 9.63 -14.53
CA LYS A 52 -14.67 9.13 -15.30
C LYS A 52 -13.32 9.50 -14.64
N TYR A 53 -13.23 10.68 -14.06
CA TYR A 53 -12.03 11.16 -13.35
C TYR A 53 -11.74 10.35 -12.09
N ASP A 54 -12.76 9.81 -11.43
CA ASP A 54 -12.56 8.97 -10.22
C ASP A 54 -11.89 7.65 -10.58
N ARG A 55 -12.11 7.11 -11.77
CA ARG A 55 -11.38 5.90 -12.24
C ARG A 55 -9.92 6.17 -12.51
N LEU A 56 -9.58 7.33 -13.06
CA LEU A 56 -8.19 7.74 -13.27
C LEU A 56 -7.49 7.96 -11.93
N LEU A 57 -8.17 8.60 -10.97
CA LEU A 57 -7.68 8.77 -9.61
C LEU A 57 -7.49 7.42 -8.91
N ALA A 58 -8.44 6.50 -9.04
CA ALA A 58 -8.31 5.14 -8.52
C ALA A 58 -7.09 4.42 -9.12
N PHE A 59 -6.89 4.54 -10.43
CA PHE A 59 -5.74 3.95 -11.12
C PHE A 59 -4.43 4.56 -10.63
N PHE A 60 -4.36 5.87 -10.50
CA PHE A 60 -3.18 6.59 -10.01
C PHE A 60 -2.84 6.19 -8.56
N TRP A 61 -3.80 6.31 -7.64
CA TRP A 61 -3.60 5.99 -6.22
C TRP A 61 -3.30 4.50 -5.99
N SER A 62 -3.94 3.61 -6.74
CA SER A 62 -3.63 2.18 -6.66
C SER A 62 -2.24 1.85 -7.22
N GLY A 63 -1.80 2.53 -8.28
CA GLY A 63 -0.44 2.42 -8.81
C GLY A 63 0.60 2.87 -7.78
N LEU A 64 0.38 4.05 -7.20
CA LEU A 64 1.24 4.62 -6.16
C LEU A 64 1.27 3.76 -4.89
N SER A 65 0.12 3.17 -4.51
CA SER A 65 0.03 2.22 -3.40
C SER A 65 0.84 0.95 -3.67
N GLY A 66 0.76 0.38 -4.88
CA GLY A 66 1.56 -0.77 -5.28
C GLY A 66 3.06 -0.47 -5.27
N PHE A 67 3.46 0.69 -5.81
CA PHE A 67 4.84 1.15 -5.78
C PHE A 67 5.36 1.32 -4.35
N SER A 68 4.66 2.08 -3.53
CA SER A 68 5.00 2.34 -2.13
C SER A 68 4.98 1.05 -1.28
N SER A 69 4.06 0.12 -1.55
CA SER A 69 4.02 -1.20 -0.89
C SER A 69 5.24 -2.04 -1.21
N THR A 70 5.77 -1.96 -2.43
CA THR A 70 6.92 -2.75 -2.86
C THR A 70 8.22 -2.16 -2.35
N THR A 71 8.39 -0.83 -2.41
CA THR A 71 9.62 -0.15 -2.02
C THR A 71 9.81 -0.06 -0.51
N ILE A 72 8.75 0.24 0.25
CA ILE A 72 8.83 0.57 1.68
C ILE A 72 7.76 -0.11 2.55
N HIS A 73 7.02 -1.06 2.01
CA HIS A 73 5.90 -1.73 2.69
C HIS A 73 4.79 -0.77 3.23
N ALA A 74 4.70 0.46 2.71
CA ALA A 74 3.79 1.51 3.15
C ALA A 74 2.69 1.84 2.12
N GLY A 75 2.16 0.84 1.44
CA GLY A 75 1.08 1.02 0.45
C GLY A 75 -0.25 1.50 1.04
N GLY A 76 -0.44 1.36 2.36
CA GLY A 76 -1.68 1.76 3.05
C GLY A 76 -1.99 3.25 2.95
N GLY A 77 -0.98 4.12 2.97
CA GLY A 77 -1.16 5.56 2.86
C GLY A 77 -1.89 5.98 1.59
N PRO A 78 -1.35 5.71 0.40
CA PRO A 78 -2.01 6.03 -0.87
C PRO A 78 -3.38 5.38 -1.05
N ALA A 79 -3.54 4.12 -0.63
CA ALA A 79 -4.82 3.42 -0.68
C ALA A 79 -5.86 4.13 0.19
N SER A 80 -5.49 4.56 1.40
CA SER A 80 -6.36 5.27 2.33
C SER A 80 -6.79 6.63 1.78
N ILE A 81 -5.91 7.37 1.12
CA ILE A 81 -6.25 8.67 0.52
C ILE A 81 -7.40 8.54 -0.49
N TYR A 82 -7.45 7.44 -1.22
CA TYR A 82 -8.54 7.18 -2.16
C TYR A 82 -9.78 6.58 -1.48
N LEU A 83 -9.60 5.62 -0.57
CA LEU A 83 -10.71 4.85 -0.01
C LEU A 83 -11.47 5.57 1.13
N LEU A 84 -10.77 6.32 1.99
CA LEU A 84 -11.42 6.99 3.13
C LEU A 84 -12.50 8.02 2.72
N PRO A 85 -12.28 8.85 1.67
CA PRO A 85 -13.32 9.77 1.21
C PRO A 85 -14.58 9.09 0.70
N LEU A 86 -14.51 7.81 0.28
CA LEU A 86 -15.66 7.04 -0.20
C LEU A 86 -16.65 6.68 0.92
N LYS A 87 -16.28 6.90 2.19
CA LYS A 87 -17.12 6.66 3.38
C LYS A 87 -17.75 5.26 3.38
N LEU A 88 -16.99 4.26 2.96
CA LEU A 88 -17.38 2.86 3.06
C LEU A 88 -17.63 2.50 4.52
N ASP A 89 -18.54 1.57 4.77
CA ASP A 89 -18.67 0.98 6.09
C ASP A 89 -17.36 0.26 6.50
N LYS A 90 -17.13 0.13 7.80
CA LYS A 90 -15.87 -0.40 8.34
C LYS A 90 -15.50 -1.76 7.76
N VAL A 91 -16.47 -2.66 7.67
CA VAL A 91 -16.25 -4.03 7.20
C VAL A 91 -15.85 -4.03 5.71
N THR A 92 -16.58 -3.28 4.88
CA THR A 92 -16.28 -3.15 3.45
C THR A 92 -14.92 -2.50 3.22
N LEU A 93 -14.56 -1.48 4.00
CA LEU A 93 -13.25 -0.83 3.89
C LEU A 93 -12.12 -1.82 4.20
N ILE A 94 -12.22 -2.54 5.32
CA ILE A 94 -11.22 -3.52 5.74
C ILE A 94 -11.11 -4.66 4.72
N ALA A 95 -12.24 -5.21 4.27
CA ALA A 95 -12.27 -6.27 3.26
C ALA A 95 -11.64 -5.82 1.94
N THR A 96 -11.95 -4.60 1.47
CA THR A 96 -11.37 -4.02 0.26
C THR A 96 -9.86 -3.86 0.38
N MET A 97 -9.38 -3.33 1.51
CA MET A 97 -7.94 -3.22 1.80
C MET A 97 -7.27 -4.60 1.84
N ALA A 98 -7.89 -5.58 2.51
CA ALA A 98 -7.34 -6.92 2.63
C ALA A 98 -7.18 -7.59 1.26
N VAL A 99 -8.22 -7.57 0.43
CA VAL A 99 -8.18 -8.12 -0.94
C VAL A 99 -7.15 -7.38 -1.79
N PHE A 100 -7.15 -6.05 -1.75
CA PHE A 100 -6.21 -5.22 -2.50
C PHE A 100 -4.76 -5.56 -2.16
N PHE A 101 -4.41 -5.60 -0.86
CA PHE A 101 -3.04 -5.91 -0.45
C PHE A 101 -2.67 -7.38 -0.61
N SER A 102 -3.63 -8.29 -0.56
CA SER A 102 -3.38 -9.70 -0.91
C SER A 102 -2.89 -9.81 -2.36
N VAL A 103 -3.60 -9.16 -3.28
CA VAL A 103 -3.21 -9.10 -4.70
C VAL A 103 -1.83 -8.45 -4.87
N VAL A 104 -1.61 -7.28 -4.25
CA VAL A 104 -0.32 -6.58 -4.30
C VAL A 104 0.81 -7.45 -3.77
N ASN A 105 0.60 -8.16 -2.66
CA ASN A 105 1.60 -9.04 -2.04
C ASN A 105 1.95 -10.24 -2.92
N VAL A 106 0.97 -10.83 -3.61
CA VAL A 106 1.24 -11.91 -4.57
C VAL A 106 2.10 -11.39 -5.73
N PHE A 107 1.73 -10.25 -6.32
CA PHE A 107 2.47 -9.69 -7.46
C PHE A 107 3.89 -9.24 -7.09
N LYS A 108 4.14 -8.76 -5.88
CA LYS A 108 5.48 -8.34 -5.47
C LYS A 108 6.44 -9.50 -5.16
N LEU A 109 5.94 -10.73 -5.03
CA LEU A 109 6.81 -11.91 -4.93
C LEU A 109 7.72 -12.03 -6.15
N PHE A 110 7.22 -11.67 -7.35
CA PHE A 110 8.00 -11.76 -8.57
C PHE A 110 9.24 -10.85 -8.56
N PRO A 111 9.15 -9.51 -8.34
CA PRO A 111 10.34 -8.68 -8.25
C PRO A 111 11.25 -9.08 -7.08
N PHE A 112 10.71 -9.50 -5.94
CA PHE A 112 11.53 -9.94 -4.82
C PHE A 112 12.32 -11.22 -5.11
N TYR A 113 11.75 -12.13 -5.90
CA TYR A 113 12.45 -13.29 -6.39
C TYR A 113 13.63 -12.89 -7.31
N LEU A 114 13.40 -11.99 -8.26
CA LEU A 114 14.43 -11.48 -9.16
C LEU A 114 15.55 -10.73 -8.43
N LEU A 115 15.24 -10.07 -7.32
CA LEU A 115 16.21 -9.35 -6.48
C LEU A 115 16.96 -10.28 -5.51
N GLY A 116 16.72 -11.59 -5.53
CA GLY A 116 17.40 -12.56 -4.68
C GLY A 116 17.04 -12.43 -3.20
N GLN A 117 15.89 -11.82 -2.85
CA GLN A 117 15.48 -11.63 -1.46
C GLN A 117 14.91 -12.90 -0.79
N PHE A 118 14.73 -13.97 -1.55
CA PHE A 118 14.33 -15.28 -1.03
C PHE A 118 15.55 -16.08 -0.56
N ASP A 119 16.27 -15.53 0.40
CA ASP A 119 17.33 -16.25 1.09
C ASP A 119 16.76 -17.19 2.16
N SER A 120 17.48 -18.28 2.44
CA SER A 120 17.07 -19.31 3.42
C SER A 120 16.84 -18.72 4.81
N SER A 121 17.63 -17.73 5.22
CA SER A 121 17.46 -17.01 6.48
C SER A 121 16.14 -16.24 6.57
N ASN A 122 15.78 -15.53 5.48
CA ASN A 122 14.52 -14.78 5.39
C ASN A 122 13.31 -15.72 5.40
N LEU A 123 13.41 -16.85 4.67
CA LEU A 123 12.35 -17.86 4.64
C LEU A 123 12.14 -18.53 6.00
N MET A 124 13.22 -18.84 6.72
CA MET A 124 13.15 -19.42 8.07
C MET A 124 12.47 -18.44 9.05
N THR A 125 12.84 -17.17 8.99
CA THR A 125 12.22 -16.11 9.80
C THR A 125 10.72 -15.98 9.47
N ALA A 126 10.36 -16.01 8.18
CA ALA A 126 8.97 -15.96 7.76
C ALA A 126 8.17 -17.16 8.28
N LEU A 127 8.76 -18.38 8.23
CA LEU A 127 8.12 -19.61 8.73
C LEU A 127 7.81 -19.53 10.23
N ILE A 128 8.74 -18.98 11.03
CA ILE A 128 8.53 -18.78 12.47
C ILE A 128 7.41 -17.77 12.74
N LEU A 129 7.25 -16.76 11.88
CA LEU A 129 6.25 -15.70 12.04
C LEU A 129 4.86 -16.07 11.51
N ILE A 130 4.72 -17.09 10.65
CA ILE A 130 3.43 -17.53 10.08
C ILE A 130 2.35 -17.75 11.16
N PRO A 131 2.61 -18.44 12.29
CA PRO A 131 1.55 -18.68 13.28
C PRO A 131 1.05 -17.40 13.98
N LEU A 132 1.83 -16.32 13.97
CA LEU A 132 1.43 -15.05 14.58
C LEU A 132 0.37 -14.30 13.73
N ALA A 133 0.34 -14.54 12.42
CA ALA A 133 -0.60 -13.88 11.53
C ALA A 133 -2.08 -14.20 11.87
N PRO A 134 -2.52 -15.46 11.98
CA PRO A 134 -3.90 -15.79 12.38
C PRO A 134 -4.24 -15.31 13.79
N ILE A 135 -3.26 -15.29 14.72
CA ILE A 135 -3.47 -14.74 16.06
C ILE A 135 -3.75 -13.23 15.98
N GLY A 136 -2.94 -12.50 15.22
CA GLY A 136 -3.14 -11.06 15.01
C GLY A 136 -4.49 -10.72 14.37
N VAL A 137 -4.90 -11.49 13.36
CA VAL A 137 -6.23 -11.34 12.73
C VAL A 137 -7.35 -11.58 13.74
N LYS A 138 -7.24 -12.64 14.53
CA LYS A 138 -8.26 -13.00 15.52
C LYS A 138 -8.42 -11.94 16.63
N LEU A 139 -7.30 -11.40 17.11
CA LEU A 139 -7.28 -10.29 18.05
C LEU A 139 -7.86 -9.00 17.44
N GLY A 140 -7.47 -8.67 16.20
CA GLY A 140 -7.98 -7.48 15.50
C GLY A 140 -9.50 -7.52 15.27
N VAL A 141 -10.04 -8.68 14.87
CA VAL A 141 -11.51 -8.86 14.70
C VAL A 141 -12.23 -8.78 16.04
N GLY A 142 -11.61 -9.25 17.13
CA GLY A 142 -12.22 -9.19 18.47
C GLY A 142 -12.29 -7.78 19.10
N ILE A 143 -11.55 -6.81 18.54
CA ILE A 143 -11.51 -5.41 18.99
C ILE A 143 -12.47 -4.52 18.15
N LEU A 144 -12.88 -4.97 16.97
CA LEU A 144 -13.80 -4.26 16.07
C LEU A 144 -15.25 -4.31 16.53
#